data_0ca052e6671f1f1355c32fcdc6848628
#
_entry.id   0ca052e6671f1f1355c32fcdc6848628
#
_cell.length_a   1.000
_cell.length_b   1.000
_cell.length_c   1.000
_cell.angle_alpha   90.00
_cell.angle_beta   90.00
_cell.angle_gamma   90.00
#
_symmetry.space_group_name_H-M   'P 1'
#
loop_
_entity.id
_entity.type
_entity.pdbx_description
1 polymer ?
#
loop_
_entity_poly.entity_id
_entity_poly.type
_entity_poly.pdbx_seq_one_letter_code
_entity_poly.pdbx_strand_id
1 'polypeptide(L)'
;MALTNEEIKELKSQLLQQIQHLSPDKKEEAMKQIDEMSPESLEVMLNQQHSRSQKIFRMIINNEIPSVKIAENEKAIAVLSTKSISKGHTLIVPKSPASSEAEIPKEAHSLAEQTSKKIMGSLKAQKTEIIPEKNFGEVILNVLPIYEKTLNLSSKREDFSVEELEKIKLEINIEKIEREPEKIKIKKSRKKKPVKLKRRIP
;
A
#
# COMPACT_ATOMS: atom_id res chain seq x y z
N MET A 1 -13.48 -8.62 -27.53
CA MET A 1 -13.92 -10.04 -27.64
C MET A 1 -15.35 -10.08 -27.14
N ALA A 2 -16.25 -10.70 -27.91
CA ALA A 2 -17.65 -10.83 -27.49
C ALA A 2 -17.73 -11.75 -26.26
N LEU A 3 -18.51 -11.33 -25.24
CA LEU A 3 -18.76 -12.12 -24.04
C LEU A 3 -19.47 -13.43 -24.38
N THR A 4 -19.07 -14.52 -23.77
CA THR A 4 -19.78 -15.78 -23.87
C THR A 4 -21.10 -15.73 -23.08
N ASN A 5 -22.06 -16.60 -23.43
CA ASN A 5 -23.35 -16.68 -22.72
C ASN A 5 -23.19 -17.00 -21.23
N GLU A 6 -22.15 -17.73 -20.86
CA GLU A 6 -21.84 -18.05 -19.46
C GLU A 6 -21.32 -16.81 -18.71
N GLU A 7 -20.41 -16.04 -19.32
CA GLU A 7 -19.89 -14.79 -18.74
C GLU A 7 -20.99 -13.74 -18.57
N ILE A 8 -21.90 -13.62 -19.54
CA ILE A 8 -23.08 -12.74 -19.45
C ILE A 8 -23.96 -13.12 -18.26
N LYS A 9 -24.22 -14.41 -18.06
CA LYS A 9 -25.05 -14.91 -16.96
C LYS A 9 -24.38 -14.67 -15.59
N GLU A 10 -23.10 -14.91 -15.50
CA GLU A 10 -22.32 -14.65 -14.29
C GLU A 10 -22.29 -13.16 -13.94
N LEU A 11 -22.06 -12.30 -14.93
CA LEU A 11 -22.02 -10.86 -14.74
C LEU A 11 -23.39 -10.32 -14.29
N LYS A 12 -24.49 -10.76 -14.89
CA LYS A 12 -25.85 -10.42 -14.46
C LYS A 12 -26.10 -10.88 -13.01
N SER A 13 -25.64 -12.07 -12.65
CA SER A 13 -25.76 -12.59 -11.27
C SER A 13 -25.00 -11.71 -10.28
N GLN A 14 -23.79 -11.28 -10.61
CA GLN A 14 -22.99 -10.35 -9.76
C GLN A 14 -23.69 -8.99 -9.60
N LEU A 15 -24.24 -8.43 -10.68
CA LEU A 15 -25.00 -7.19 -10.63
C LEU A 15 -26.24 -7.31 -9.75
N LEU A 16 -26.97 -8.44 -9.85
CA LEU A 16 -28.14 -8.74 -9.01
C LEU A 16 -27.76 -8.84 -7.51
N GLN A 17 -26.60 -9.37 -7.19
CA GLN A 17 -26.11 -9.37 -5.81
C GLN A 17 -25.82 -7.96 -5.28
N GLN A 18 -25.24 -7.08 -6.11
CA GLN A 18 -24.94 -5.71 -5.71
C GLN A 18 -26.18 -4.88 -5.39
N ILE A 19 -27.32 -5.13 -6.05
CA ILE A 19 -28.55 -4.41 -5.81
C ILE A 19 -29.40 -4.94 -4.63
N GLN A 20 -28.95 -5.99 -3.95
CA GLN A 20 -29.68 -6.57 -2.81
C GLN A 20 -29.85 -5.56 -1.64
N HIS A 21 -28.97 -4.59 -1.53
CA HIS A 21 -28.99 -3.57 -0.48
C HIS A 21 -29.89 -2.35 -0.80
N LEU A 22 -30.49 -2.31 -1.98
CA LEU A 22 -31.41 -1.24 -2.39
C LEU A 22 -32.79 -1.42 -1.78
N SER A 23 -33.53 -0.29 -1.66
CA SER A 23 -34.93 -0.34 -1.29
C SER A 23 -35.78 -1.13 -2.30
N PRO A 24 -36.91 -1.75 -1.90
CA PRO A 24 -37.70 -2.63 -2.77
C PRO A 24 -38.04 -2.04 -4.14
N ASP A 25 -38.49 -0.77 -4.16
CA ASP A 25 -38.88 -0.08 -5.41
C ASP A 25 -37.70 0.11 -6.37
N LYS A 26 -36.56 0.54 -5.83
CA LYS A 26 -35.33 0.73 -6.62
C LYS A 26 -34.72 -0.59 -7.07
N LYS A 27 -34.91 -1.64 -6.28
CA LYS A 27 -34.44 -2.98 -6.60
C LYS A 27 -35.18 -3.55 -7.80
N GLU A 28 -36.51 -3.42 -7.86
CA GLU A 28 -37.32 -3.91 -8.98
C GLU A 28 -36.97 -3.19 -10.28
N GLU A 29 -36.78 -1.86 -10.24
CA GLU A 29 -36.37 -1.06 -11.38
C GLU A 29 -34.96 -1.46 -11.87
N ALA A 30 -34.01 -1.63 -10.95
CA ALA A 30 -32.65 -2.07 -11.27
C ALA A 30 -32.61 -3.50 -11.85
N MET A 31 -33.46 -4.41 -11.35
CA MET A 31 -33.58 -5.76 -11.90
C MET A 31 -34.05 -5.73 -13.34
N LYS A 32 -35.08 -4.94 -13.66
CA LYS A 32 -35.55 -4.77 -15.06
C LYS A 32 -34.46 -4.23 -15.97
N GLN A 33 -33.71 -3.20 -15.51
CA GLN A 33 -32.61 -2.63 -16.27
C GLN A 33 -31.50 -3.67 -16.54
N ILE A 34 -31.14 -4.51 -15.56
CA ILE A 34 -30.12 -5.56 -15.72
C ILE A 34 -30.60 -6.63 -16.73
N ASP A 35 -31.86 -7.02 -16.68
CA ASP A 35 -32.41 -8.02 -17.58
C ASP A 35 -32.50 -7.51 -19.04
N GLU A 36 -32.80 -6.24 -19.23
CA GLU A 36 -32.90 -5.58 -20.55
C GLU A 36 -31.52 -5.19 -21.13
N MET A 37 -30.42 -5.31 -20.36
CA MET A 37 -29.08 -5.00 -20.85
C MET A 37 -28.66 -5.92 -21.98
N SER A 38 -28.27 -5.31 -23.11
CA SER A 38 -27.72 -6.06 -24.24
C SER A 38 -26.30 -6.60 -23.91
N PRO A 39 -25.84 -7.68 -24.54
CA PRO A 39 -24.48 -8.20 -24.37
C PRO A 39 -23.43 -7.14 -24.63
N GLU A 40 -23.61 -6.26 -25.61
CA GLU A 40 -22.69 -5.17 -25.93
C GLU A 40 -22.63 -4.14 -24.79
N SER A 41 -23.77 -3.81 -24.17
CA SER A 41 -23.82 -2.89 -23.04
C SER A 41 -23.10 -3.46 -21.82
N LEU A 42 -23.24 -4.75 -21.58
CA LEU A 42 -22.51 -5.47 -20.51
C LEU A 42 -21.01 -5.50 -20.78
N GLU A 43 -20.59 -5.72 -22.03
CA GLU A 43 -19.18 -5.70 -22.43
C GLU A 43 -18.56 -4.30 -22.23
N VAL A 44 -19.27 -3.24 -22.63
CA VAL A 44 -18.83 -1.86 -22.41
C VAL A 44 -18.70 -1.55 -20.92
N MET A 45 -19.67 -1.97 -20.12
CA MET A 45 -19.64 -1.78 -18.65
C MET A 45 -18.47 -2.53 -18.01
N LEU A 46 -18.22 -3.78 -18.40
CA LEU A 46 -17.12 -4.59 -17.92
C LEU A 46 -15.76 -3.96 -18.30
N ASN A 47 -15.63 -3.52 -19.55
CA ASN A 47 -14.41 -2.88 -20.03
C ASN A 47 -14.14 -1.54 -19.30
N GLN A 48 -15.18 -0.76 -19.00
CA GLN A 48 -15.06 0.46 -18.20
C GLN A 48 -14.66 0.14 -16.77
N GLN A 49 -15.22 -0.89 -16.16
CA GLN A 49 -14.89 -1.33 -14.81
C GLN A 49 -13.45 -1.85 -14.75
N HIS A 50 -13.02 -2.66 -15.72
CA HIS A 50 -11.63 -3.11 -15.83
C HIS A 50 -10.66 -1.94 -16.02
N SER A 51 -11.00 -1.00 -16.91
CA SER A 51 -10.15 0.17 -17.15
C SER A 51 -10.03 1.07 -15.93
N ARG A 52 -11.08 1.21 -15.11
CA ARG A 52 -11.05 1.93 -13.85
C ARG A 52 -10.22 1.17 -12.81
N SER A 53 -10.42 -0.14 -12.70
CA SER A 53 -9.67 -0.99 -11.76
C SER A 53 -8.17 -0.96 -12.06
N GLN A 54 -7.77 -1.03 -13.33
CA GLN A 54 -6.36 -0.96 -13.74
C GLN A 54 -5.68 0.37 -13.40
N LYS A 55 -6.45 1.44 -13.12
CA LYS A 55 -5.90 2.76 -12.78
C LYS A 55 -5.85 3.04 -11.28
N ILE A 56 -6.30 2.13 -10.43
CA ILE A 56 -6.41 2.38 -8.98
C ILE A 56 -5.07 2.82 -8.38
N PHE A 57 -3.98 2.13 -8.68
CA PHE A 57 -2.68 2.51 -8.16
C PHE A 57 -2.18 3.86 -8.69
N ARG A 58 -2.50 4.20 -9.93
CA ARG A 58 -2.20 5.53 -10.51
C ARG A 58 -2.99 6.62 -9.80
N MET A 59 -4.27 6.38 -9.52
CA MET A 59 -5.13 7.30 -8.78
C MET A 59 -4.62 7.51 -7.33
N ILE A 60 -4.11 6.45 -6.68
CA ILE A 60 -3.48 6.56 -5.35
C ILE A 60 -2.21 7.42 -5.42
N ILE A 61 -1.36 7.20 -6.42
CA ILE A 61 -0.11 7.97 -6.60
C ILE A 61 -0.41 9.44 -6.87
N ASN A 62 -1.43 9.73 -7.68
CA ASN A 62 -1.88 11.08 -7.99
C ASN A 62 -2.68 11.75 -6.87
N ASN A 63 -2.94 11.06 -5.75
CA ASN A 63 -3.81 11.50 -4.65
C ASN A 63 -5.28 11.75 -5.06
N GLU A 64 -5.76 11.08 -6.11
CA GLU A 64 -7.16 11.11 -6.55
C GLU A 64 -8.04 10.22 -5.65
N ILE A 65 -7.46 9.18 -5.06
CA ILE A 65 -8.11 8.30 -4.07
C ILE A 65 -7.45 8.53 -2.70
N PRO A 66 -8.25 8.75 -1.64
CA PRO A 66 -7.74 8.84 -0.28
C PRO A 66 -6.95 7.59 0.11
N SER A 67 -5.72 7.77 0.56
CA SER A 67 -4.85 6.69 0.99
C SER A 67 -3.92 7.13 2.12
N VAL A 68 -3.60 6.21 3.03
CA VAL A 68 -2.73 6.49 4.17
C VAL A 68 -1.30 6.13 3.81
N LYS A 69 -0.55 7.13 3.36
CA LYS A 69 0.86 7.00 2.99
C LYS A 69 1.73 7.02 4.25
N ILE A 70 2.64 6.06 4.38
CA ILE A 70 3.58 5.93 5.52
C ILE A 70 5.04 6.19 5.12
N ALA A 71 5.39 5.99 3.87
CA ALA A 71 6.72 6.30 3.33
C ALA A 71 6.66 6.52 1.82
N GLU A 72 7.68 7.17 1.28
CA GLU A 72 7.81 7.44 -0.15
C GLU A 72 9.28 7.62 -0.52
N ASN A 73 9.64 7.23 -1.73
CA ASN A 73 10.90 7.58 -2.36
C ASN A 73 10.68 8.04 -3.81
N GLU A 74 11.74 8.23 -4.60
CA GLU A 74 11.63 8.73 -5.96
C GLU A 74 10.83 7.80 -6.89
N LYS A 75 10.85 6.48 -6.65
CA LYS A 75 10.32 5.45 -7.56
C LYS A 75 9.10 4.71 -7.03
N ALA A 76 8.77 4.84 -5.74
CA ALA A 76 7.66 4.10 -5.14
C ALA A 76 7.05 4.84 -3.94
N ILE A 77 5.81 4.47 -3.61
CA ILE A 77 5.11 4.89 -2.40
C ILE A 77 4.73 3.67 -1.56
N ALA A 78 4.70 3.84 -0.25
CA ALA A 78 4.22 2.85 0.72
C ALA A 78 2.91 3.34 1.33
N VAL A 79 1.83 2.61 1.11
CA VAL A 79 0.48 2.93 1.60
C VAL A 79 -0.07 1.78 2.43
N LEU A 80 -0.79 2.08 3.51
CA LEU A 80 -1.50 1.07 4.29
C LEU A 80 -2.69 0.53 3.49
N SER A 81 -2.87 -0.78 3.52
CA SER A 81 -3.99 -1.45 2.85
C SER A 81 -5.29 -1.25 3.62
N THR A 82 -6.35 -0.80 2.95
CA THR A 82 -7.71 -0.73 3.53
C THR A 82 -8.30 -2.12 3.74
N LYS A 83 -7.95 -3.09 2.87
CA LYS A 83 -8.31 -4.51 3.01
C LYS A 83 -7.09 -5.27 3.51
N SER A 84 -6.83 -5.19 4.78
CA SER A 84 -5.63 -5.72 5.42
C SER A 84 -5.77 -7.17 5.84
N ILE A 85 -4.70 -7.95 5.68
CA ILE A 85 -4.59 -9.32 6.21
C ILE A 85 -4.18 -9.27 7.68
N SER A 86 -3.38 -8.25 8.06
CA SER A 86 -2.93 -8.03 9.43
C SER A 86 -2.70 -6.55 9.69
N LYS A 87 -2.63 -6.14 10.95
CA LYS A 87 -2.35 -4.75 11.33
C LYS A 87 -1.02 -4.28 10.73
N GLY A 88 -1.03 -3.18 10.00
CA GLY A 88 0.16 -2.64 9.34
C GLY A 88 0.48 -3.26 7.97
N HIS A 89 -0.41 -4.08 7.40
CA HIS A 89 -0.27 -4.57 6.02
C HIS A 89 -0.12 -3.38 5.06
N THR A 90 1.00 -3.34 4.36
CA THR A 90 1.40 -2.19 3.54
C THR A 90 1.61 -2.61 2.10
N LEU A 91 1.13 -1.80 1.17
CA LEU A 91 1.34 -1.95 -0.27
C LEU A 91 2.45 -1.00 -0.70
N ILE A 92 3.47 -1.53 -1.36
CA ILE A 92 4.51 -0.74 -2.03
C ILE A 92 4.15 -0.65 -3.50
N VAL A 93 3.76 0.53 -3.91
CA VAL A 93 3.27 0.80 -5.27
C VAL A 93 4.35 1.55 -6.04
N PRO A 94 4.91 0.96 -7.12
CA PRO A 94 5.84 1.67 -8.00
C PRO A 94 5.17 2.87 -8.66
N LYS A 95 5.86 4.00 -8.77
CA LYS A 95 5.34 5.21 -9.43
C LYS A 95 5.18 5.02 -10.94
N SER A 96 5.99 4.17 -11.55
CA SER A 96 5.80 3.70 -12.92
C SER A 96 5.09 2.34 -12.91
N PRO A 97 4.11 2.09 -13.79
CA PRO A 97 3.44 0.79 -13.86
C PRO A 97 4.45 -0.33 -14.12
N ALA A 98 4.32 -1.44 -13.39
CA ALA A 98 5.10 -2.66 -13.60
C ALA A 98 4.15 -3.79 -13.98
N SER A 99 4.35 -4.42 -15.12
CA SER A 99 3.52 -5.54 -15.61
C SER A 99 4.03 -6.91 -15.13
N SER A 100 5.30 -6.95 -14.72
CA SER A 100 5.98 -8.13 -14.20
C SER A 100 6.86 -7.77 -13.00
N GLU A 101 7.24 -8.76 -12.20
CA GLU A 101 8.12 -8.56 -11.05
C GLU A 101 9.51 -8.02 -11.45
N ALA A 102 10.01 -8.42 -12.62
CA ALA A 102 11.29 -7.94 -13.13
C ALA A 102 11.32 -6.44 -13.45
N GLU A 103 10.15 -5.83 -13.66
CA GLU A 103 10.02 -4.39 -13.93
C GLU A 103 9.94 -3.54 -12.65
N ILE A 104 9.82 -4.17 -11.49
CA ILE A 104 9.78 -3.46 -10.21
C ILE A 104 11.13 -2.80 -9.95
N PRO A 105 11.19 -1.47 -9.74
CA PRO A 105 12.45 -0.78 -9.46
C PRO A 105 13.12 -1.29 -8.19
N LYS A 106 14.45 -1.33 -8.16
CA LYS A 106 15.22 -1.69 -6.95
C LYS A 106 14.91 -0.78 -5.77
N GLU A 107 14.59 0.47 -6.04
CA GLU A 107 14.20 1.46 -5.05
C GLU A 107 12.86 1.09 -4.39
N ALA A 108 11.95 0.42 -5.10
CA ALA A 108 10.71 -0.09 -4.52
C ALA A 108 10.98 -1.25 -3.56
N HIS A 109 11.90 -2.17 -3.91
CA HIS A 109 12.36 -3.23 -3.00
C HIS A 109 13.04 -2.64 -1.77
N SER A 110 13.92 -1.65 -1.94
CA SER A 110 14.56 -0.95 -0.82
C SER A 110 13.53 -0.28 0.11
N LEU A 111 12.50 0.36 -0.46
CA LEU A 111 11.41 0.95 0.31
C LEU A 111 10.61 -0.13 1.07
N ALA A 112 10.37 -1.29 0.46
CA ALA A 112 9.71 -2.42 1.10
C ALA A 112 10.50 -2.92 2.31
N GLU A 113 11.81 -3.09 2.18
CA GLU A 113 12.68 -3.51 3.29
C GLU A 113 12.74 -2.48 4.42
N GLN A 114 12.85 -1.19 4.10
CA GLN A 114 12.83 -0.12 5.09
C GLN A 114 11.50 -0.07 5.84
N THR A 115 10.39 -0.18 5.10
CA THR A 115 9.03 -0.23 5.65
C THR A 115 8.84 -1.45 6.53
N SER A 116 9.32 -2.62 6.10
CA SER A 116 9.31 -3.87 6.85
C SER A 116 10.00 -3.72 8.21
N LYS A 117 11.24 -3.22 8.23
CA LYS A 117 12.01 -2.97 9.47
C LYS A 117 11.29 -2.00 10.40
N LYS A 118 10.72 -0.94 9.84
CA LYS A 118 9.98 0.06 10.59
C LYS A 118 8.72 -0.52 11.25
N ILE A 119 7.94 -1.30 10.50
CA ILE A 119 6.74 -1.96 11.00
C ILE A 119 7.06 -2.98 12.08
N MET A 120 8.09 -3.83 11.89
CA MET A 120 8.52 -4.79 12.91
C MET A 120 8.89 -4.11 14.22
N GLY A 121 9.63 -3.01 14.14
CA GLY A 121 10.01 -2.26 15.32
C GLY A 121 8.83 -1.62 16.03
N SER A 122 7.98 -0.89 15.28
CA SER A 122 6.90 -0.07 15.84
C SER A 122 5.69 -0.89 16.28
N LEU A 123 5.26 -1.85 15.47
CA LEU A 123 4.07 -2.66 15.74
C LEU A 123 4.38 -3.99 16.43
N LYS A 124 5.66 -4.25 16.75
CA LYS A 124 6.12 -5.49 17.44
C LYS A 124 5.72 -6.77 16.68
N ALA A 125 5.69 -6.72 15.34
CA ALA A 125 5.51 -7.90 14.53
C ALA A 125 6.72 -8.84 14.68
N GLN A 126 6.47 -10.14 14.78
CA GLN A 126 7.55 -11.13 14.91
C GLN A 126 8.36 -11.24 13.62
N LYS A 127 7.70 -11.13 12.50
CA LYS A 127 8.26 -11.27 11.16
C LYS A 127 7.47 -10.41 10.18
N THR A 128 8.08 -10.03 9.08
CA THR A 128 7.39 -9.47 7.91
C THR A 128 7.79 -10.27 6.68
N GLU A 129 6.86 -10.44 5.75
CA GLU A 129 7.11 -11.02 4.45
C GLU A 129 6.87 -9.97 3.37
N ILE A 130 7.74 -9.94 2.35
CA ILE A 130 7.59 -9.07 1.18
C ILE A 130 7.22 -10.00 0.03
N ILE A 131 5.98 -9.85 -0.46
CA ILE A 131 5.40 -10.77 -1.45
C ILE A 131 4.95 -9.94 -2.65
N PRO A 132 5.50 -10.20 -3.87
CA PRO A 132 5.00 -9.59 -5.08
C PRO A 132 3.62 -10.17 -5.42
N GLU A 133 2.71 -9.31 -5.85
CA GLU A 133 1.36 -9.68 -6.26
C GLU A 133 0.94 -8.85 -7.47
N LYS A 134 0.37 -9.49 -8.48
CA LYS A 134 -0.28 -8.78 -9.57
C LYS A 134 -1.70 -8.43 -9.18
N ASN A 135 -1.99 -7.14 -9.06
CA ASN A 135 -3.31 -6.66 -8.68
C ASN A 135 -3.67 -5.44 -9.55
N PHE A 136 -4.93 -5.36 -9.99
CA PHE A 136 -5.41 -4.30 -10.88
C PHE A 136 -4.53 -4.06 -12.13
N GLY A 137 -3.97 -5.13 -12.69
CA GLY A 137 -3.14 -5.10 -13.91
C GLY A 137 -1.67 -4.72 -13.67
N GLU A 138 -1.27 -4.32 -12.48
CA GLU A 138 0.10 -3.94 -12.12
C GLU A 138 0.65 -4.87 -11.04
N VAL A 139 1.97 -5.04 -11.01
CA VAL A 139 2.66 -5.78 -9.95
C VAL A 139 3.12 -4.81 -8.87
N ILE A 140 2.75 -5.12 -7.64
CA ILE A 140 3.10 -4.39 -6.43
C ILE A 140 3.79 -5.31 -5.44
N LEU A 141 4.42 -4.76 -4.39
CA LEU A 141 4.96 -5.56 -3.29
C LEU A 141 4.07 -5.39 -2.05
N ASN A 142 3.63 -6.51 -1.49
CA ASN A 142 2.93 -6.53 -0.22
C ASN A 142 3.94 -6.72 0.91
N VAL A 143 3.97 -5.81 1.88
CA VAL A 143 4.69 -5.98 3.15
C VAL A 143 3.69 -6.47 4.18
N LEU A 144 3.75 -7.76 4.49
CA LEU A 144 2.80 -8.44 5.35
C LEU A 144 3.40 -8.69 6.73
N PRO A 145 2.96 -7.97 7.77
CA PRO A 145 3.37 -8.24 9.15
C PRO A 145 2.74 -9.52 9.69
N ILE A 146 3.54 -10.35 10.35
CA ILE A 146 3.13 -11.61 10.97
C ILE A 146 3.36 -11.49 12.48
N TYR A 147 2.29 -11.74 13.26
CA TYR A 147 2.30 -11.63 14.72
C TYR A 147 2.39 -13.02 15.38
N GLU A 148 1.29 -13.78 15.36
CA GLU A 148 1.25 -15.09 16.03
C GLU A 148 1.07 -16.25 15.04
N LYS A 149 0.30 -16.03 13.97
CA LYS A 149 -0.05 -17.06 12.98
C LYS A 149 0.62 -16.77 11.67
N THR A 150 1.08 -17.80 10.98
CA THR A 150 1.55 -17.66 9.59
C THR A 150 0.38 -17.22 8.72
N LEU A 151 0.54 -16.08 8.08
CA LEU A 151 -0.42 -15.46 7.17
C LEU A 151 0.16 -15.48 5.76
N ASN A 152 -0.71 -15.52 4.77
CA ASN A 152 -0.37 -15.41 3.35
C ASN A 152 -1.41 -14.52 2.65
N LEU A 153 -1.19 -14.21 1.36
CA LEU A 153 -2.08 -13.31 0.60
C LEU A 153 -3.50 -13.84 0.43
N SER A 154 -3.73 -15.16 0.61
CA SER A 154 -5.05 -15.80 0.58
C SER A 154 -5.76 -15.79 1.93
N SER A 155 -5.10 -15.32 3.00
CA SER A 155 -5.72 -15.21 4.33
C SER A 155 -6.88 -14.22 4.32
N LYS A 156 -7.83 -14.40 5.28
CA LYS A 156 -8.97 -13.50 5.42
C LYS A 156 -8.51 -12.05 5.56
N ARG A 157 -9.13 -11.17 4.82
CA ARG A 157 -8.89 -9.73 4.87
C ARG A 157 -9.94 -9.06 5.76
N GLU A 158 -9.52 -8.04 6.48
CA GLU A 158 -10.36 -7.18 7.30
C GLU A 158 -10.36 -5.77 6.71
N ASP A 159 -11.52 -5.13 6.72
CA ASP A 159 -11.66 -3.76 6.25
C ASP A 159 -11.29 -2.79 7.38
N PHE A 160 -10.35 -1.89 7.09
CA PHE A 160 -9.94 -0.81 7.98
C PHE A 160 -10.42 0.53 7.44
N SER A 161 -11.01 1.33 8.30
CA SER A 161 -11.36 2.70 7.99
C SER A 161 -10.09 3.58 7.86
N VAL A 162 -10.20 4.68 7.15
CA VAL A 162 -9.10 5.65 7.00
C VAL A 162 -8.60 6.15 8.37
N GLU A 163 -9.52 6.33 9.32
CA GLU A 163 -9.21 6.79 10.67
C GLU A 163 -8.37 5.77 11.46
N GLU A 164 -8.68 4.49 11.32
CA GLU A 164 -7.91 3.39 11.93
C GLU A 164 -6.52 3.29 11.30
N LEU A 165 -6.42 3.44 9.99
CA LEU A 165 -5.14 3.45 9.29
C LEU A 165 -4.27 4.65 9.69
N GLU A 166 -4.85 5.83 9.90
CA GLU A 166 -4.10 7.00 10.41
C GLU A 166 -3.58 6.77 11.84
N LYS A 167 -4.33 6.08 12.71
CA LYS A 167 -3.83 5.65 14.03
C LYS A 167 -2.64 4.71 13.90
N ILE A 168 -2.73 3.71 13.01
CA ILE A 168 -1.62 2.78 12.74
C ILE A 168 -0.40 3.54 12.21
N LYS A 169 -0.59 4.49 11.31
CA LYS A 169 0.49 5.35 10.80
C LYS A 169 1.17 6.15 11.92
N LEU A 170 0.40 6.68 12.87
CA LEU A 170 0.96 7.38 14.04
C LEU A 170 1.81 6.42 14.87
N GLU A 171 1.33 5.22 15.20
CA GLU A 171 2.09 4.21 15.93
C GLU A 171 3.44 3.90 15.22
N ILE A 172 3.41 3.74 13.88
CA ILE A 172 4.61 3.50 13.08
C ILE A 172 5.60 4.68 13.14
N ASN A 173 5.13 5.91 13.28
CA ASN A 173 5.98 7.11 13.28
C ASN A 173 6.55 7.48 14.66
N ILE A 174 5.84 7.17 15.74
CA ILE A 174 6.26 7.51 17.12
C ILE A 174 7.62 6.89 17.46
N GLU A 175 7.88 5.66 17.06
CA GLU A 175 9.17 5.00 17.33
C GLU A 175 10.41 5.70 16.73
N LYS A 176 10.22 6.48 15.69
CA LYS A 176 11.31 7.27 15.09
C LYS A 176 11.76 8.41 16.01
N ILE A 177 10.85 8.94 16.83
CA ILE A 177 11.14 10.04 17.75
C ILE A 177 11.90 9.52 18.97
N GLU A 178 11.61 8.32 19.45
CA GLU A 178 12.25 7.73 20.63
C GLU A 178 13.63 7.10 20.32
N ARG A 179 13.94 6.76 19.06
CA ARG A 179 15.17 6.05 18.66
C ARG A 179 16.23 6.92 17.99
N GLU A 180 16.05 8.22 17.84
CA GLU A 180 17.15 9.12 17.56
C GLU A 180 17.80 9.56 18.88
N PRO A 181 18.84 8.84 19.40
CA PRO A 181 19.68 9.43 20.41
C PRO A 181 20.36 10.62 19.73
N GLU A 182 20.18 11.80 20.29
CA GLU A 182 20.97 12.96 19.92
C GLU A 182 22.45 12.56 19.82
N LYS A 183 22.94 12.46 18.60
CA LYS A 183 24.38 12.42 18.36
C LYS A 183 24.94 13.78 18.74
N ILE A 184 25.11 14.01 20.05
CA ILE A 184 25.89 15.13 20.57
C ILE A 184 27.27 14.99 19.94
N LYS A 185 27.51 15.76 18.89
CA LYS A 185 28.85 15.95 18.32
C LYS A 185 29.65 16.71 19.37
N ILE A 186 30.26 15.99 20.32
CA ILE A 186 31.29 16.55 21.21
C ILE A 186 32.41 17.00 20.27
N LYS A 187 32.43 18.29 19.97
CA LYS A 187 33.60 18.93 19.32
C LYS A 187 34.77 18.72 20.25
N LYS A 188 35.64 17.75 19.95
CA LYS A 188 36.94 17.61 20.64
C LYS A 188 37.66 18.93 20.49
N SER A 189 37.76 19.68 21.60
CA SER A 189 38.55 20.88 21.65
C SER A 189 40.00 20.54 21.27
N ARG A 190 40.53 21.19 20.28
CA ARG A 190 41.92 21.04 19.88
C ARG A 190 42.78 21.49 21.07
N LYS A 191 43.50 20.56 21.73
CA LYS A 191 44.52 20.88 22.72
C LYS A 191 45.52 21.81 22.07
N LYS A 192 45.59 23.06 22.53
CA LYS A 192 46.66 24.03 22.16
C LYS A 192 47.98 23.44 22.55
N LYS A 193 48.92 23.29 21.61
CA LYS A 193 50.31 22.92 21.90
C LYS A 193 50.93 23.97 22.78
N PRO A 194 51.72 23.60 23.85
CA PRO A 194 52.39 24.56 24.68
C PRO A 194 53.46 25.34 23.88
N VAL A 195 53.44 26.65 23.99
CA VAL A 195 54.45 27.55 23.38
C VAL A 195 55.75 27.37 24.13
N LYS A 196 56.82 26.89 23.46
CA LYS A 196 58.16 26.86 24.00
C LYS A 196 58.75 28.28 24.03
N LEU A 197 58.85 28.88 25.23
CA LEU A 197 59.55 30.11 25.46
C LEU A 197 61.08 29.87 25.30
N LYS A 198 61.72 30.55 24.35
CA LYS A 198 63.18 30.59 24.24
C LYS A 198 63.71 31.38 25.43
N ARG A 199 64.51 30.73 26.31
CA ARG A 199 65.33 31.45 27.29
C ARG A 199 66.38 32.29 26.54
N ARG A 200 66.40 33.59 26.75
CA ARG A 200 67.59 34.42 26.50
C ARG A 200 68.53 34.26 27.68
N ILE A 201 69.75 33.86 27.43
CA ILE A 201 70.86 33.87 28.36
C ILE A 201 71.66 35.12 28.07
N PRO A 202 72.18 35.86 29.10
CA PRO A 202 72.90 37.12 28.97
C PRO A 202 74.25 36.96 28.30
#